data_5e477cf0c6277b2328ec8a6648d8521a
#
_entry.id   5e477cf0c6277b2328ec8a6648d8521a
#
_cell.length_a   1.000
_cell.length_b   1.000
_cell.length_c   1.000
_cell.angle_alpha   90.00
_cell.angle_beta   90.00
_cell.angle_gamma   90.00
#
_symmetry.space_group_name_H-M   'P 1'
#
loop_
_entity.id
_entity.type
_entity.pdbx_description
1 polymer ?
#
loop_
_entity_poly.entity_id
_entity_poly.type
_entity_poly.pdbx_seq_one_letter_code
_entity_poly.pdbx_strand_id
1 'polypeptide(L)'
;MAEIKLRAIKKNYGEDLIIKGVDIEIHDSEFVVFVGPSGSGKSTLLRMIAGLEDITSGVLEIDGKVMNDVPPSKRKLAMVFQSYALYPHMTVFQNLAFGLKLAKKDQKEINERVQKAAEILQIEEYLDRLPKKLSGGQRQRVAIGRAIVRKPKVFLFDEPLSNLDAELRSNMRIELSELHDKLSATMIYVTHDQIEAMTLADRIVVLNNGLAEQVDTPAELYNNPKTQFVAGFIGSPSMNFLYGDLITVEGVDVYGVRPEHITMSPTKGKMKGTLRHLENLGADTLLYFDTEDHQQIIVRKEGMISFEKGKKLFLDYDDCNLHMFKDGKRV
;
A
#
# COMPACT_ATOMS: atom_id res chain seq x y z
N MET A 1 -12.88 18.41 -6.67
CA MET A 1 -12.02 17.40 -6.16
C MET A 1 -11.88 17.63 -4.68
N ALA A 2 -11.16 16.90 -3.90
CA ALA A 2 -11.34 17.07 -2.45
C ALA A 2 -10.03 16.86 -1.69
N GLU A 3 -9.68 17.84 -0.85
CA GLU A 3 -8.65 17.73 0.17
C GLU A 3 -9.21 17.03 1.41
N ILE A 4 -8.40 16.17 2.07
CA ILE A 4 -8.78 15.47 3.29
C ILE A 4 -7.74 15.76 4.37
N LYS A 5 -8.20 16.15 5.57
CA LYS A 5 -7.33 16.37 6.73
C LYS A 5 -7.81 15.55 7.90
N LEU A 6 -6.89 14.75 8.43
CA LEU A 6 -7.06 14.03 9.68
C LEU A 6 -6.18 14.71 10.73
N ARG A 7 -6.77 15.13 11.85
CA ARG A 7 -6.06 15.79 12.94
C ARG A 7 -6.28 15.07 14.24
N ALA A 8 -5.20 14.54 14.82
CA ALA A 8 -5.16 13.80 16.07
C ALA A 8 -6.24 12.70 16.13
N ILE A 9 -6.51 12.01 15.02
CA ILE A 9 -7.55 10.99 14.93
C ILE A 9 -7.25 9.82 15.85
N LYS A 10 -8.21 9.48 16.72
CA LYS A 10 -8.15 8.31 17.60
C LYS A 10 -9.37 7.44 17.45
N LYS A 11 -9.16 6.12 17.60
CA LYS A 11 -10.24 5.13 17.63
C LYS A 11 -10.02 4.14 18.75
N ASN A 12 -11.04 4.02 19.60
CA ASN A 12 -11.10 3.00 20.64
C ASN A 12 -12.23 2.01 20.33
N TYR A 13 -12.01 0.74 20.65
CA TYR A 13 -13.03 -0.28 20.80
C TYR A 13 -13.02 -0.76 22.27
N GLY A 14 -13.96 -0.28 23.07
CA GLY A 14 -13.89 -0.44 24.50
C GLY A 14 -12.62 0.20 25.08
N GLU A 15 -11.78 -0.58 25.74
CA GLU A 15 -10.50 -0.12 26.30
C GLU A 15 -9.34 -0.14 25.28
N ASP A 16 -9.50 -0.83 24.15
CA ASP A 16 -8.42 -1.00 23.16
C ASP A 16 -8.29 0.22 22.25
N LEU A 17 -7.16 0.91 22.35
CA LEU A 17 -6.82 2.05 21.49
C LEU A 17 -6.16 1.58 20.20
N ILE A 18 -6.94 1.53 19.12
CA ILE A 18 -6.50 1.02 17.80
C ILE A 18 -5.82 2.10 16.96
N ILE A 19 -6.35 3.32 16.93
CA ILE A 19 -5.71 4.47 16.29
C ILE A 19 -5.35 5.48 17.37
N LYS A 20 -4.07 5.89 17.40
CA LYS A 20 -3.44 6.53 18.57
C LYS A 20 -3.13 8.02 18.38
N GLY A 21 -3.84 8.71 17.50
CA GLY A 21 -3.60 10.12 17.21
C GLY A 21 -2.85 10.29 15.88
N VAL A 22 -3.55 10.01 14.80
CA VAL A 22 -2.99 10.08 13.43
C VAL A 22 -3.28 11.45 12.84
N ASP A 23 -2.22 12.08 12.32
CA ASP A 23 -2.26 13.33 11.57
C ASP A 23 -1.84 13.06 10.13
N ILE A 24 -2.74 13.29 9.17
CA ILE A 24 -2.49 13.09 7.73
C ILE A 24 -3.22 14.20 6.98
N GLU A 25 -2.53 14.77 5.99
CA GLU A 25 -3.11 15.67 5.01
C GLU A 25 -2.99 15.03 3.63
N ILE A 26 -4.11 14.88 2.92
CA ILE A 26 -4.20 14.32 1.57
C ILE A 26 -4.66 15.43 0.66
N HIS A 27 -3.85 15.72 -0.36
CA HIS A 27 -4.12 16.81 -1.29
C HIS A 27 -5.14 16.43 -2.36
N ASP A 28 -5.68 17.44 -3.01
CA ASP A 28 -6.59 17.24 -4.13
C ASP A 28 -5.89 16.48 -5.26
N SER A 29 -6.62 15.51 -5.85
CA SER A 29 -6.13 14.65 -6.95
C SER A 29 -4.92 13.76 -6.60
N GLU A 30 -4.60 13.57 -5.32
CA GLU A 30 -3.50 12.74 -4.87
C GLU A 30 -3.92 11.26 -4.73
N PHE A 31 -3.04 10.34 -5.14
CA PHE A 31 -3.17 8.91 -4.88
C PHE A 31 -2.37 8.53 -3.63
N VAL A 32 -3.04 8.39 -2.50
CA VAL A 32 -2.41 8.04 -1.22
C VAL A 32 -2.65 6.58 -0.88
N VAL A 33 -1.57 5.86 -0.54
CA VAL A 33 -1.64 4.45 -0.16
C VAL A 33 -1.34 4.28 1.33
N PHE A 34 -2.22 3.58 2.05
CA PHE A 34 -2.00 3.18 3.43
C PHE A 34 -1.43 1.77 3.47
N VAL A 35 -0.23 1.61 4.03
CA VAL A 35 0.44 0.31 4.20
C VAL A 35 0.82 0.06 5.65
N GLY A 36 1.10 -1.18 5.98
CA GLY A 36 1.53 -1.59 7.32
C GLY A 36 1.16 -3.05 7.62
N PRO A 37 1.65 -3.61 8.71
CA PRO A 37 1.32 -4.96 9.15
C PRO A 37 -0.18 -5.18 9.36
N SER A 38 -0.60 -6.45 9.43
CA SER A 38 -1.96 -6.80 9.88
C SER A 38 -2.22 -6.21 11.25
N GLY A 39 -3.42 -5.63 11.44
CA GLY A 39 -3.79 -5.00 12.71
C GLY A 39 -3.23 -3.59 12.96
N SER A 40 -2.49 -2.99 12.02
CA SER A 40 -1.96 -1.62 12.18
C SER A 40 -3.02 -0.51 12.12
N GLY A 41 -4.29 -0.84 11.78
CA GLY A 41 -5.40 0.12 11.77
C GLY A 41 -5.78 0.69 10.40
N LYS A 42 -5.17 0.22 9.29
CA LYS A 42 -5.41 0.72 7.91
C LYS A 42 -6.89 0.76 7.52
N SER A 43 -7.56 -0.39 7.53
CA SER A 43 -8.97 -0.48 7.16
C SER A 43 -9.88 0.25 8.15
N THR A 44 -9.51 0.31 9.43
CA THR A 44 -10.23 1.11 10.43
C THR A 44 -10.17 2.59 10.07
N LEU A 45 -8.98 3.11 9.75
CA LEU A 45 -8.79 4.50 9.36
C LEU A 45 -9.57 4.81 8.07
N LEU A 46 -9.50 3.92 7.06
CA LEU A 46 -10.27 4.06 5.82
C LEU A 46 -11.78 4.11 6.08
N ARG A 47 -12.28 3.22 6.96
CA ARG A 47 -13.71 3.17 7.32
C ARG A 47 -14.16 4.39 8.11
N MET A 48 -13.30 4.96 8.96
CA MET A 48 -13.58 6.24 9.62
C MET A 48 -13.72 7.38 8.60
N ILE A 49 -12.84 7.44 7.59
CA ILE A 49 -12.94 8.42 6.49
C ILE A 49 -14.26 8.21 5.72
N ALA A 50 -14.62 6.96 5.45
CA ALA A 50 -15.89 6.61 4.79
C ALA A 50 -17.13 6.95 5.63
N GLY A 51 -16.99 7.09 6.95
CA GLY A 51 -18.10 7.24 7.90
C GLY A 51 -18.81 5.93 8.23
N LEU A 52 -18.14 4.81 7.99
CA LEU A 52 -18.60 3.46 8.36
C LEU A 52 -18.18 3.06 9.78
N GLU A 53 -17.24 3.81 10.35
CA GLU A 53 -16.78 3.72 11.72
C GLU A 53 -16.74 5.12 12.33
N ASP A 54 -17.16 5.24 13.60
CA ASP A 54 -17.13 6.49 14.32
C ASP A 54 -15.71 6.84 14.76
N ILE A 55 -15.38 8.12 14.76
CA ILE A 55 -14.13 8.68 15.29
C ILE A 55 -14.34 8.90 16.80
N THR A 56 -13.44 8.32 17.64
CA THR A 56 -13.54 8.49 19.09
C THR A 56 -13.11 9.89 19.52
N SER A 57 -12.02 10.42 18.94
CA SER A 57 -11.58 11.80 19.11
C SER A 57 -10.72 12.26 17.95
N GLY A 58 -10.48 13.55 17.85
CA GLY A 58 -9.83 14.18 16.70
C GLY A 58 -10.83 14.70 15.69
N VAL A 59 -10.34 15.26 14.59
CA VAL A 59 -11.17 15.93 13.58
C VAL A 59 -10.84 15.41 12.19
N LEU A 60 -11.88 14.97 11.47
CA LEU A 60 -11.80 14.65 10.03
C LEU A 60 -12.45 15.80 9.26
N GLU A 61 -11.71 16.40 8.35
CA GLU A 61 -12.22 17.41 7.42
C GLU A 61 -12.13 16.90 5.97
N ILE A 62 -13.14 17.21 5.17
CA ILE A 62 -13.15 17.01 3.71
C ILE A 62 -13.58 18.35 3.07
N ASP A 63 -12.72 18.92 2.22
CA ASP A 63 -12.93 20.27 1.64
C ASP A 63 -13.21 21.32 2.72
N GLY A 64 -12.45 21.31 3.82
CA GLY A 64 -12.60 22.25 4.93
C GLY A 64 -13.88 22.08 5.76
N LYS A 65 -14.64 21.00 5.56
CA LYS A 65 -15.85 20.70 6.33
C LYS A 65 -15.61 19.54 7.26
N VAL A 66 -15.95 19.71 8.54
CA VAL A 66 -15.89 18.63 9.53
C VAL A 66 -16.90 17.54 9.17
N MET A 67 -16.42 16.28 9.16
CA MET A 67 -17.17 15.11 8.72
C MET A 67 -17.48 14.10 9.84
N ASN A 68 -17.04 14.35 11.08
CA ASN A 68 -17.17 13.39 12.18
C ASN A 68 -18.59 12.82 12.28
N ASP A 69 -19.62 13.68 12.33
CA ASP A 69 -21.02 13.31 12.50
C ASP A 69 -21.80 13.22 11.17
N VAL A 70 -21.11 13.34 10.03
CA VAL A 70 -21.75 13.29 8.71
C VAL A 70 -21.90 11.83 8.27
N PRO A 71 -23.12 11.34 8.00
CA PRO A 71 -23.31 9.95 7.59
C PRO A 71 -22.68 9.65 6.23
N PRO A 72 -22.27 8.39 5.95
CA PRO A 72 -21.55 7.98 4.75
C PRO A 72 -22.17 8.47 3.44
N SER A 73 -23.49 8.41 3.33
CA SER A 73 -24.24 8.79 2.12
C SER A 73 -24.12 10.28 1.76
N LYS A 74 -23.76 11.14 2.72
CA LYS A 74 -23.62 12.59 2.54
C LYS A 74 -22.17 13.05 2.36
N ARG A 75 -21.15 12.18 2.57
CA ARG A 75 -19.72 12.52 2.45
C ARG A 75 -19.23 12.66 1.00
N LYS A 76 -20.04 12.28 0.01
CA LYS A 76 -19.68 12.28 -1.43
C LYS A 76 -18.44 11.44 -1.75
N LEU A 77 -18.24 10.36 -1.03
CA LEU A 77 -17.18 9.38 -1.23
C LEU A 77 -17.76 8.12 -1.90
N ALA A 78 -16.91 7.34 -2.55
CA ALA A 78 -17.26 6.01 -3.00
C ALA A 78 -16.21 5.01 -2.51
N MET A 79 -16.66 3.87 -2.00
CA MET A 79 -15.78 2.83 -1.47
C MET A 79 -15.89 1.56 -2.30
N VAL A 80 -14.75 0.99 -2.63
CA VAL A 80 -14.59 -0.32 -3.26
C VAL A 80 -14.04 -1.26 -2.19
N PHE A 81 -14.78 -2.32 -1.90
CA PHE A 81 -14.46 -3.30 -0.86
C PHE A 81 -13.64 -4.46 -1.41
N GLN A 82 -12.86 -5.11 -0.58
CA GLN A 82 -12.09 -6.30 -0.87
C GLN A 82 -12.93 -7.43 -1.51
N SER A 83 -14.16 -7.62 -1.06
CA SER A 83 -15.10 -8.65 -1.58
C SER A 83 -15.86 -8.21 -2.83
N TYR A 84 -15.52 -7.05 -3.43
CA TYR A 84 -16.22 -6.39 -4.53
C TYR A 84 -17.68 -5.99 -4.21
N ALA A 85 -18.34 -6.64 -3.26
CA ALA A 85 -19.72 -6.41 -2.80
C ALA A 85 -20.74 -6.26 -3.94
N LEU A 86 -20.60 -7.05 -5.02
CA LEU A 86 -21.55 -7.05 -6.14
C LEU A 86 -22.85 -7.76 -5.75
N TYR A 87 -23.98 -7.26 -6.24
CA TYR A 87 -25.28 -7.91 -6.09
C TYR A 87 -25.36 -9.09 -7.07
N PRO A 88 -25.38 -10.35 -6.58
CA PRO A 88 -25.18 -11.54 -7.45
C PRO A 88 -26.38 -11.82 -8.36
N HIS A 89 -27.57 -11.32 -8.01
CA HIS A 89 -28.80 -11.48 -8.77
C HIS A 89 -29.06 -10.35 -9.78
N MET A 90 -28.20 -9.34 -9.83
CA MET A 90 -28.27 -8.21 -10.75
C MET A 90 -27.24 -8.34 -11.85
N THR A 91 -27.59 -7.93 -13.07
CA THR A 91 -26.62 -7.80 -14.17
C THR A 91 -25.55 -6.75 -13.89
N VAL A 92 -24.50 -6.67 -14.69
CA VAL A 92 -23.48 -5.62 -14.61
C VAL A 92 -24.15 -4.24 -14.71
N PHE A 93 -25.00 -4.03 -15.72
CA PHE A 93 -25.75 -2.78 -15.89
C PHE A 93 -26.53 -2.43 -14.61
N GLN A 94 -27.26 -3.39 -14.06
CA GLN A 94 -28.07 -3.18 -12.85
C GLN A 94 -27.20 -2.88 -11.63
N ASN A 95 -26.04 -3.53 -11.49
CA ASN A 95 -25.08 -3.23 -10.43
C ASN A 95 -24.57 -1.79 -10.54
N LEU A 96 -24.18 -1.34 -11.73
CA LEU A 96 -23.74 0.04 -11.98
C LEU A 96 -24.84 1.05 -11.73
N ALA A 97 -26.05 0.78 -12.21
CA ALA A 97 -27.19 1.68 -12.12
C ALA A 97 -27.79 1.79 -10.71
N PHE A 98 -27.54 0.83 -9.81
CA PHE A 98 -28.23 0.69 -8.53
C PHE A 98 -28.18 1.97 -7.69
N GLY A 99 -26.99 2.53 -7.49
CA GLY A 99 -26.80 3.75 -6.70
C GLY A 99 -27.51 4.98 -7.30
N LEU A 100 -27.56 5.07 -8.64
CA LEU A 100 -28.25 6.15 -9.34
C LEU A 100 -29.77 6.03 -9.23
N LYS A 101 -30.30 4.79 -9.28
CA LYS A 101 -31.72 4.53 -9.04
C LYS A 101 -32.16 4.91 -7.64
N LEU A 102 -31.37 4.57 -6.61
CA LEU A 102 -31.63 5.01 -5.24
C LEU A 102 -31.59 6.53 -5.08
N ALA A 103 -30.72 7.21 -5.85
CA ALA A 103 -30.67 8.66 -5.90
C ALA A 103 -31.77 9.29 -6.77
N LYS A 104 -32.76 8.48 -7.25
CA LYS A 104 -33.88 8.90 -8.08
C LYS A 104 -33.50 9.70 -9.33
N LYS A 105 -32.36 9.32 -9.96
CA LYS A 105 -31.95 9.89 -11.23
C LYS A 105 -32.85 9.40 -12.36
N ASP A 106 -33.03 10.22 -13.39
CA ASP A 106 -33.83 9.83 -14.56
C ASP A 106 -33.12 8.73 -15.38
N GLN A 107 -33.88 7.99 -16.17
CA GLN A 107 -33.37 6.83 -16.90
C GLN A 107 -32.32 7.22 -17.97
N LYS A 108 -32.44 8.41 -18.54
CA LYS A 108 -31.49 8.92 -19.54
C LYS A 108 -30.14 9.16 -18.87
N GLU A 109 -30.10 9.89 -17.74
CA GLU A 109 -28.89 10.13 -16.96
C GLU A 109 -28.26 8.80 -16.49
N ILE A 110 -29.05 7.81 -16.05
CA ILE A 110 -28.58 6.48 -15.67
C ILE A 110 -27.87 5.81 -16.84
N ASN A 111 -28.52 5.74 -18.00
CA ASN A 111 -27.95 5.09 -19.18
C ASN A 111 -26.64 5.76 -19.62
N GLU A 112 -26.60 7.09 -19.69
CA GLU A 112 -25.41 7.85 -20.09
C GLU A 112 -24.24 7.61 -19.13
N ARG A 113 -24.49 7.65 -17.81
CA ARG A 113 -23.42 7.42 -16.80
C ARG A 113 -22.94 5.99 -16.77
N VAL A 114 -23.83 5.02 -16.91
CA VAL A 114 -23.45 3.60 -16.97
C VAL A 114 -22.65 3.31 -18.22
N GLN A 115 -23.08 3.82 -19.38
CA GLN A 115 -22.36 3.63 -20.63
C GLN A 115 -20.95 4.23 -20.56
N LYS A 116 -20.84 5.48 -20.10
CA LYS A 116 -19.54 6.14 -19.92
C LYS A 116 -18.61 5.39 -18.95
N ALA A 117 -19.14 4.88 -17.84
CA ALA A 117 -18.34 4.08 -16.91
C ALA A 117 -17.92 2.74 -17.52
N ALA A 118 -18.79 2.11 -18.33
CA ALA A 118 -18.48 0.88 -19.03
C ALA A 118 -17.36 1.08 -20.08
N GLU A 119 -17.41 2.17 -20.83
CA GLU A 119 -16.37 2.56 -21.81
C GLU A 119 -15.01 2.80 -21.12
N ILE A 120 -14.98 3.57 -20.01
CA ILE A 120 -13.76 3.84 -19.25
C ILE A 120 -13.08 2.54 -18.79
N LEU A 121 -13.89 1.55 -18.38
CA LEU A 121 -13.45 0.28 -17.80
C LEU A 121 -13.40 -0.89 -18.79
N GLN A 122 -13.77 -0.66 -20.06
CA GLN A 122 -13.79 -1.68 -21.10
C GLN A 122 -14.64 -2.91 -20.72
N ILE A 123 -15.88 -2.66 -20.25
CA ILE A 123 -16.82 -3.70 -19.81
C ILE A 123 -18.18 -3.64 -20.52
N GLU A 124 -18.28 -2.95 -21.65
CA GLU A 124 -19.52 -2.75 -22.40
C GLU A 124 -20.17 -4.10 -22.79
N GLU A 125 -19.36 -5.04 -23.27
CA GLU A 125 -19.84 -6.38 -23.68
C GLU A 125 -20.36 -7.25 -22.53
N TYR A 126 -20.12 -6.83 -21.27
CA TYR A 126 -20.53 -7.58 -20.08
C TYR A 126 -21.79 -7.01 -19.41
N LEU A 127 -22.35 -5.90 -19.89
CA LEU A 127 -23.44 -5.17 -19.23
C LEU A 127 -24.65 -6.05 -18.90
N ASP A 128 -24.97 -7.04 -19.74
CA ASP A 128 -26.09 -7.95 -19.55
C ASP A 128 -25.73 -9.24 -18.78
N ARG A 129 -24.46 -9.41 -18.40
CA ARG A 129 -24.02 -10.60 -17.67
C ARG A 129 -24.25 -10.47 -16.18
N LEU A 130 -24.45 -11.62 -15.52
CA LEU A 130 -24.47 -11.71 -14.07
C LEU A 130 -23.04 -11.85 -13.52
N PRO A 131 -22.74 -11.38 -12.27
CA PRO A 131 -21.41 -11.47 -11.67
C PRO A 131 -20.79 -12.86 -11.67
N LYS A 132 -21.59 -13.93 -11.54
CA LYS A 132 -21.12 -15.32 -11.58
C LYS A 132 -20.51 -15.75 -12.93
N LYS A 133 -20.78 -15.00 -14.01
CA LYS A 133 -20.25 -15.24 -15.36
C LYS A 133 -19.01 -14.38 -15.68
N LEU A 134 -18.45 -13.69 -14.69
CA LEU A 134 -17.32 -12.78 -14.83
C LEU A 134 -16.06 -13.36 -14.19
N SER A 135 -14.88 -13.05 -14.77
CA SER A 135 -13.58 -13.30 -14.13
C SER A 135 -13.37 -12.41 -12.89
N GLY A 136 -12.31 -12.66 -12.11
CA GLY A 136 -11.94 -11.83 -10.96
C GLY A 136 -11.76 -10.36 -11.33
N GLY A 137 -10.94 -10.07 -12.33
CA GLY A 137 -10.69 -8.71 -12.81
C GLY A 137 -11.93 -8.03 -13.39
N GLN A 138 -12.78 -8.77 -14.13
CA GLN A 138 -14.05 -8.22 -14.61
C GLN A 138 -14.97 -7.83 -13.45
N ARG A 139 -15.08 -8.67 -12.40
CA ARG A 139 -15.86 -8.33 -11.20
C ARG A 139 -15.31 -7.08 -10.52
N GLN A 140 -14.00 -6.94 -10.46
CA GLN A 140 -13.36 -5.76 -9.89
C GLN A 140 -13.66 -4.51 -10.69
N ARG A 141 -13.51 -4.54 -12.02
CA ARG A 141 -13.89 -3.41 -12.89
C ARG A 141 -15.35 -3.00 -12.68
N VAL A 142 -16.27 -3.95 -12.51
CA VAL A 142 -17.67 -3.64 -12.18
C VAL A 142 -17.78 -2.96 -10.82
N ALA A 143 -17.04 -3.40 -9.80
CA ALA A 143 -17.03 -2.77 -8.48
C ALA A 143 -16.50 -1.32 -8.54
N ILE A 144 -15.44 -1.07 -9.30
CA ILE A 144 -14.91 0.27 -9.56
C ILE A 144 -15.96 1.09 -10.34
N GLY A 145 -16.60 0.53 -11.35
CA GLY A 145 -17.66 1.19 -12.12
C GLY A 145 -18.82 1.67 -11.26
N ARG A 146 -19.23 0.89 -10.25
CA ARG A 146 -20.24 1.32 -9.25
C ARG A 146 -19.82 2.57 -8.48
N ALA A 147 -18.53 2.76 -8.29
CA ALA A 147 -17.99 3.98 -7.69
C ALA A 147 -17.98 5.15 -8.70
N ILE A 148 -17.49 4.93 -9.91
CA ILE A 148 -17.36 5.96 -10.97
C ILE A 148 -18.71 6.59 -11.33
N VAL A 149 -19.76 5.79 -11.53
CA VAL A 149 -21.10 6.29 -11.93
C VAL A 149 -21.66 7.33 -10.96
N ARG A 150 -21.26 7.30 -9.69
CA ARG A 150 -21.69 8.23 -8.65
C ARG A 150 -20.97 9.59 -8.73
N LYS A 151 -19.88 9.69 -9.52
CA LYS A 151 -19.02 10.87 -9.60
C LYS A 151 -18.58 11.35 -8.20
N PRO A 152 -17.94 10.49 -7.40
CA PRO A 152 -17.53 10.88 -6.07
C PRO A 152 -16.40 11.90 -6.12
N LYS A 153 -16.16 12.62 -5.03
CA LYS A 153 -15.00 13.50 -4.87
C LYS A 153 -13.75 12.72 -4.51
N VAL A 154 -13.89 11.61 -3.79
CA VAL A 154 -12.80 10.74 -3.35
C VAL A 154 -13.19 9.29 -3.55
N PHE A 155 -12.24 8.49 -4.00
CA PHE A 155 -12.35 7.04 -4.06
C PHE A 155 -11.59 6.42 -2.88
N LEU A 156 -12.20 5.44 -2.24
CA LEU A 156 -11.63 4.66 -1.14
C LEU A 156 -11.56 3.20 -1.58
N PHE A 157 -10.38 2.59 -1.50
CA PHE A 157 -10.15 1.19 -1.88
C PHE A 157 -9.65 0.40 -0.67
N ASP A 158 -10.39 -0.61 -0.22
CA ASP A 158 -10.02 -1.51 0.88
C ASP A 158 -9.52 -2.84 0.31
N GLU A 159 -8.21 -2.98 0.11
CA GLU A 159 -7.51 -4.15 -0.45
C GLU A 159 -8.14 -4.71 -1.75
N PRO A 160 -8.40 -3.91 -2.76
CA PRO A 160 -9.23 -4.33 -3.90
C PRO A 160 -8.58 -5.41 -4.77
N LEU A 161 -7.25 -5.57 -4.75
CA LEU A 161 -6.52 -6.53 -5.59
C LEU A 161 -6.15 -7.83 -4.87
N SER A 162 -6.41 -7.95 -3.57
CA SER A 162 -5.94 -9.07 -2.74
C SER A 162 -6.46 -10.44 -3.18
N ASN A 163 -7.63 -10.49 -3.83
CA ASN A 163 -8.28 -11.73 -4.27
C ASN A 163 -7.95 -12.12 -5.74
N LEU A 164 -6.94 -11.47 -6.36
CA LEU A 164 -6.51 -11.73 -7.73
C LEU A 164 -5.21 -12.53 -7.74
N ASP A 165 -5.02 -13.34 -8.79
CA ASP A 165 -3.73 -13.94 -9.09
C ASP A 165 -2.67 -12.90 -9.46
N ALA A 166 -1.39 -13.30 -9.47
CA ALA A 166 -0.26 -12.37 -9.63
C ALA A 166 -0.27 -11.64 -10.99
N GLU A 167 -0.60 -12.33 -12.08
CA GLU A 167 -0.61 -11.76 -13.42
C GLU A 167 -1.73 -10.72 -13.55
N LEU A 168 -2.94 -11.11 -13.14
CA LEU A 168 -4.10 -10.22 -13.17
C LEU A 168 -3.92 -9.01 -12.24
N ARG A 169 -3.30 -9.21 -11.06
CA ARG A 169 -2.98 -8.12 -10.13
C ARG A 169 -2.03 -7.12 -10.77
N SER A 170 -1.01 -7.59 -11.50
CA SER A 170 -0.07 -6.71 -12.21
C SER A 170 -0.77 -5.84 -13.26
N ASN A 171 -1.64 -6.45 -14.08
CA ASN A 171 -2.40 -5.72 -15.09
C ASN A 171 -3.37 -4.71 -14.45
N MET A 172 -4.07 -5.11 -13.37
CA MET A 172 -5.02 -4.24 -12.68
C MET A 172 -4.35 -3.04 -11.98
N ARG A 173 -3.09 -3.15 -11.56
CA ARG A 173 -2.33 -1.99 -11.06
C ARG A 173 -2.12 -0.94 -12.14
N ILE A 174 -1.72 -1.36 -13.33
CA ILE A 174 -1.55 -0.44 -14.47
C ILE A 174 -2.88 0.24 -14.79
N GLU A 175 -3.98 -0.52 -14.86
CA GLU A 175 -5.31 0.03 -15.12
C GLU A 175 -5.78 1.03 -14.04
N LEU A 176 -5.45 0.79 -12.77
CA LEU A 176 -5.78 1.71 -11.68
C LEU A 176 -4.97 3.01 -11.78
N SER A 177 -3.68 2.93 -12.14
CA SER A 177 -2.86 4.11 -12.39
C SER A 177 -3.42 4.94 -13.55
N GLU A 178 -3.71 4.31 -14.69
CA GLU A 178 -4.33 4.99 -15.84
C GLU A 178 -5.71 5.59 -15.50
N LEU A 179 -6.47 4.90 -14.65
CA LEU A 179 -7.77 5.39 -14.20
C LEU A 179 -7.63 6.63 -13.33
N HIS A 180 -6.63 6.66 -12.44
CA HIS A 180 -6.31 7.84 -11.63
C HIS A 180 -5.99 9.04 -12.52
N ASP A 181 -5.11 8.86 -13.50
CA ASP A 181 -4.74 9.90 -14.47
C ASP A 181 -5.95 10.43 -15.24
N LYS A 182 -6.83 9.54 -15.72
CA LYS A 182 -8.04 9.90 -16.47
C LYS A 182 -9.07 10.63 -15.63
N LEU A 183 -9.20 10.29 -14.35
CA LEU A 183 -10.21 10.85 -13.47
C LEU A 183 -9.71 12.09 -12.72
N SER A 184 -8.40 12.22 -12.54
CA SER A 184 -7.73 13.24 -11.70
C SER A 184 -8.45 13.39 -10.34
N ALA A 185 -8.82 12.26 -9.72
CA ALA A 185 -9.61 12.23 -8.50
C ALA A 185 -8.73 11.82 -7.31
N THR A 186 -9.01 12.38 -6.14
CA THR A 186 -8.34 11.96 -4.90
C THR A 186 -8.66 10.49 -4.61
N MET A 187 -7.63 9.67 -4.42
CA MET A 187 -7.76 8.23 -4.14
C MET A 187 -7.03 7.85 -2.86
N ILE A 188 -7.69 7.08 -2.00
CA ILE A 188 -7.08 6.46 -0.83
C ILE A 188 -7.18 4.95 -1.00
N TYR A 189 -6.04 4.29 -0.94
CA TYR A 189 -5.91 2.87 -1.21
C TYR A 189 -5.27 2.16 -0.02
N VAL A 190 -5.88 1.11 0.46
CA VAL A 190 -5.31 0.25 1.52
C VAL A 190 -4.78 -1.02 0.90
N THR A 191 -3.56 -1.38 1.24
CA THR A 191 -2.96 -2.66 0.85
C THR A 191 -1.97 -3.15 1.90
N HIS A 192 -1.67 -4.44 1.85
CA HIS A 192 -0.52 -5.05 2.53
C HIS A 192 0.61 -5.40 1.55
N ASP A 193 0.40 -5.19 0.24
CA ASP A 193 1.39 -5.45 -0.81
C ASP A 193 2.24 -4.19 -1.04
N GLN A 194 3.55 -4.33 -0.78
CA GLN A 194 4.49 -3.22 -0.95
C GLN A 194 4.66 -2.81 -2.42
N ILE A 195 4.56 -3.76 -3.36
CA ILE A 195 4.71 -3.46 -4.78
C ILE A 195 3.55 -2.57 -5.24
N GLU A 196 2.31 -2.86 -4.78
CA GLU A 196 1.16 -2.00 -5.05
C GLU A 196 1.40 -0.58 -4.53
N ALA A 197 1.86 -0.46 -3.29
CA ALA A 197 2.14 0.85 -2.69
C ALA A 197 3.22 1.63 -3.43
N MET A 198 4.35 0.97 -3.73
CA MET A 198 5.50 1.61 -4.39
C MET A 198 5.22 2.02 -5.84
N THR A 199 4.25 1.36 -6.51
CA THR A 199 3.96 1.60 -7.93
C THR A 199 2.75 2.51 -8.19
N LEU A 200 1.80 2.59 -7.25
CA LEU A 200 0.56 3.35 -7.43
C LEU A 200 0.57 4.71 -6.73
N ALA A 201 1.33 4.85 -5.65
CA ALA A 201 1.20 5.98 -4.76
C ALA A 201 2.00 7.21 -5.20
N ASP A 202 1.37 8.38 -5.14
CA ASP A 202 2.09 9.66 -5.04
C ASP A 202 2.76 9.77 -3.67
N ARG A 203 2.01 9.40 -2.61
CA ARG A 203 2.52 9.29 -1.24
C ARG A 203 1.99 8.06 -0.53
N ILE A 204 2.85 7.49 0.31
CA ILE A 204 2.53 6.33 1.14
C ILE A 204 2.48 6.76 2.61
N VAL A 205 1.45 6.31 3.31
CA VAL A 205 1.34 6.38 4.76
C VAL A 205 1.70 5.01 5.34
N VAL A 206 2.83 4.92 6.01
CA VAL A 206 3.25 3.70 6.71
C VAL A 206 2.63 3.70 8.10
N LEU A 207 1.69 2.79 8.33
CA LEU A 207 1.00 2.64 9.61
C LEU A 207 1.59 1.48 10.42
N ASN A 208 1.86 1.73 11.69
CA ASN A 208 2.33 0.71 12.63
C ASN A 208 1.68 0.93 14.00
N ASN A 209 1.12 -0.11 14.58
CA ASN A 209 0.50 -0.08 15.92
C ASN A 209 -0.43 1.12 16.16
N GLY A 210 -1.20 1.53 15.15
CA GLY A 210 -2.14 2.63 15.23
C GLY A 210 -1.55 4.03 15.12
N LEU A 211 -0.28 4.15 14.72
CA LEU A 211 0.44 5.41 14.47
C LEU A 211 0.85 5.49 13.00
N ALA A 212 0.97 6.71 12.47
CA ALA A 212 1.63 6.97 11.20
C ALA A 212 3.14 7.16 11.45
N GLU A 213 3.93 6.16 11.10
CA GLU A 213 5.39 6.18 11.27
C GLU A 213 6.08 7.18 10.33
N GLN A 214 5.65 7.19 9.08
CA GLN A 214 6.15 8.11 8.06
C GLN A 214 5.10 8.28 6.96
N VAL A 215 5.02 9.49 6.42
CA VAL A 215 4.20 9.85 5.26
C VAL A 215 5.10 10.54 4.26
N ASP A 216 5.35 9.89 3.13
CA ASP A 216 6.30 10.39 2.14
C ASP A 216 6.07 9.76 0.76
N THR A 217 6.80 10.22 -0.27
CA THR A 217 6.85 9.56 -1.57
C THR A 217 7.47 8.16 -1.46
N PRO A 218 7.17 7.23 -2.39
CA PRO A 218 7.80 5.90 -2.41
C PRO A 218 9.34 5.97 -2.38
N ALA A 219 9.94 6.87 -3.16
CA ALA A 219 11.39 7.05 -3.22
C ALA A 219 11.98 7.52 -1.88
N GLU A 220 11.33 8.48 -1.20
CA GLU A 220 11.78 8.97 0.11
C GLU A 220 11.68 7.89 1.19
N LEU A 221 10.61 7.11 1.22
CA LEU A 221 10.46 6.00 2.16
C LEU A 221 11.54 4.94 2.00
N TYR A 222 11.96 4.67 0.75
CA TYR A 222 13.01 3.69 0.45
C TYR A 222 14.40 4.22 0.77
N ASN A 223 14.71 5.45 0.33
CA ASN A 223 16.04 6.05 0.46
C ASN A 223 16.28 6.73 1.81
N ASN A 224 15.22 7.31 2.40
CA ASN A 224 15.29 8.10 3.62
C ASN A 224 14.27 7.65 4.69
N PRO A 225 14.27 6.36 5.10
CA PRO A 225 13.38 5.88 6.15
C PRO A 225 13.69 6.59 7.47
N LYS A 226 12.66 7.14 8.14
CA LYS A 226 12.81 7.89 9.41
C LYS A 226 12.98 6.99 10.63
N THR A 227 12.53 5.74 10.52
CA THR A 227 12.63 4.75 11.60
C THR A 227 13.18 3.43 11.09
N GLN A 228 13.78 2.65 12.00
CA GLN A 228 14.21 1.28 11.71
C GLN A 228 13.02 0.41 11.26
N PHE A 229 11.83 0.67 11.81
CA PHE A 229 10.62 -0.01 11.37
C PHE A 229 10.32 0.24 9.89
N VAL A 230 10.30 1.51 9.45
CA VAL A 230 10.05 1.86 8.03
C VAL A 230 11.13 1.27 7.13
N ALA A 231 12.41 1.34 7.54
CA ALA A 231 13.54 0.77 6.81
C ALA A 231 13.41 -0.74 6.57
N GLY A 232 12.97 -1.48 7.58
CA GLY A 232 12.75 -2.92 7.52
C GLY A 232 11.44 -3.32 6.84
N PHE A 233 10.42 -2.46 6.92
CA PHE A 233 9.12 -2.72 6.31
C PHE A 233 9.11 -2.41 4.81
N ILE A 234 9.74 -1.34 4.36
CA ILE A 234 9.77 -0.92 2.96
C ILE A 234 10.97 -1.56 2.24
N GLY A 235 10.68 -2.34 1.21
CA GLY A 235 11.64 -3.06 0.38
C GLY A 235 11.52 -4.58 0.49
N SER A 236 11.73 -5.26 -0.63
CA SER A 236 11.73 -6.72 -0.72
C SER A 236 12.95 -7.17 -1.56
N PRO A 237 13.93 -7.83 -0.92
CA PRO A 237 14.03 -8.19 0.50
C PRO A 237 14.15 -6.96 1.42
N SER A 238 13.86 -7.18 2.72
CA SER A 238 13.99 -6.15 3.76
C SER A 238 15.45 -5.68 3.92
N MET A 239 15.65 -4.47 4.45
CA MET A 239 16.95 -3.95 4.82
C MET A 239 17.63 -4.87 5.83
N ASN A 240 18.94 -5.12 5.66
CA ASN A 240 19.76 -5.79 6.67
C ASN A 240 20.07 -4.84 7.82
N PHE A 241 19.96 -5.34 9.04
CA PHE A 241 20.35 -4.58 10.23
C PHE A 241 21.57 -5.23 10.87
N LEU A 242 22.62 -4.44 11.05
CA LEU A 242 23.91 -4.84 11.59
C LEU A 242 24.05 -4.28 13.00
N TYR A 243 24.59 -5.09 13.91
CA TYR A 243 24.72 -4.79 15.33
C TYR A 243 26.16 -5.10 15.81
N GLY A 244 26.48 -4.67 17.01
CA GLY A 244 27.73 -5.02 17.70
C GLY A 244 28.96 -4.32 17.15
N ASP A 245 30.08 -5.07 17.04
CA ASP A 245 31.42 -4.51 16.73
C ASP A 245 31.53 -3.89 15.34
N LEU A 246 30.57 -4.10 14.47
CA LEU A 246 30.50 -3.46 13.17
C LEU A 246 30.15 -1.97 13.24
N ILE A 247 29.58 -1.52 14.37
CA ILE A 247 29.17 -0.14 14.59
C ILE A 247 30.36 0.63 15.14
N THR A 248 30.89 1.54 14.33
CA THR A 248 32.06 2.35 14.69
C THR A 248 31.75 3.80 15.01
N VAL A 249 30.52 4.25 14.74
CA VAL A 249 30.07 5.62 14.99
C VAL A 249 29.43 5.71 16.38
N GLU A 250 29.97 6.61 17.21
CA GLU A 250 29.46 6.87 18.57
C GLU A 250 28.02 7.38 18.51
N GLY A 251 27.17 6.83 19.38
CA GLY A 251 25.78 7.24 19.48
C GLY A 251 24.84 6.60 18.43
N VAL A 252 25.31 5.58 17.70
CA VAL A 252 24.52 4.76 16.80
C VAL A 252 24.38 3.36 17.37
N ASP A 253 23.17 2.80 17.31
CA ASP A 253 22.89 1.45 17.84
C ASP A 253 22.84 0.40 16.73
N VAL A 254 22.43 0.80 15.50
CA VAL A 254 22.18 -0.09 14.38
C VAL A 254 22.60 0.54 13.07
N TYR A 255 23.30 -0.23 12.24
CA TYR A 255 23.49 0.09 10.82
C TYR A 255 22.46 -0.66 9.97
N GLY A 256 21.79 0.05 9.08
CA GLY A 256 20.94 -0.53 8.04
C GLY A 256 21.63 -0.52 6.68
N VAL A 257 21.62 -1.64 5.96
CA VAL A 257 22.16 -1.76 4.59
C VAL A 257 21.17 -2.50 3.71
N ARG A 258 20.83 -1.91 2.55
CA ARG A 258 19.97 -2.58 1.57
C ARG A 258 20.69 -3.81 0.98
N PRO A 259 19.96 -4.92 0.69
CA PRO A 259 20.55 -6.16 0.16
C PRO A 259 21.35 -5.99 -1.15
N GLU A 260 20.95 -5.07 -2.01
CA GLU A 260 21.62 -4.75 -3.28
C GLU A 260 22.95 -3.99 -3.08
N HIS A 261 23.14 -3.32 -1.95
CA HIS A 261 24.35 -2.57 -1.65
C HIS A 261 25.44 -3.43 -0.97
N ILE A 262 25.14 -4.68 -0.66
CA ILE A 262 26.14 -5.60 -0.13
C ILE A 262 26.88 -6.29 -1.26
N THR A 263 28.21 -6.23 -1.18
CA THR A 263 29.11 -6.90 -2.11
C THR A 263 29.71 -8.15 -1.48
N MET A 264 30.17 -9.08 -2.32
CA MET A 264 30.78 -10.34 -1.89
C MET A 264 32.18 -10.47 -2.47
N SER A 265 33.13 -10.93 -1.68
CA SER A 265 34.51 -11.18 -2.09
C SER A 265 35.05 -12.48 -1.48
N PRO A 266 35.91 -13.21 -2.19
CA PRO A 266 36.57 -14.39 -1.61
C PRO A 266 37.71 -14.06 -0.63
N THR A 267 38.21 -12.80 -0.65
CA THR A 267 39.49 -12.46 0.01
C THR A 267 39.39 -11.40 1.08
N LYS A 268 38.45 -10.43 0.97
CA LYS A 268 38.39 -9.28 1.88
C LYS A 268 36.96 -8.74 2.00
N GLY A 269 36.62 -8.15 3.14
CA GLY A 269 35.36 -7.46 3.44
C GLY A 269 35.26 -7.19 4.93
N LYS A 270 34.25 -6.39 5.32
CA LYS A 270 34.02 -5.97 6.71
C LYS A 270 33.51 -7.09 7.61
N MET A 271 32.86 -8.12 7.04
CA MET A 271 32.32 -9.25 7.79
C MET A 271 32.50 -10.56 7.01
N LYS A 272 32.60 -11.68 7.72
CA LYS A 272 32.62 -13.01 7.13
C LYS A 272 31.25 -13.64 7.23
N GLY A 273 30.76 -14.19 6.11
CA GLY A 273 29.49 -14.89 6.03
C GLY A 273 29.64 -16.30 5.48
N THR A 274 28.87 -17.23 6.03
CA THR A 274 28.71 -18.58 5.50
C THR A 274 27.38 -18.68 4.78
N LEU A 275 27.37 -19.04 3.50
CA LEU A 275 26.18 -19.17 2.69
C LEU A 275 25.28 -20.28 3.23
N ARG A 276 24.11 -19.90 3.75
CA ARG A 276 23.09 -20.83 4.27
C ARG A 276 22.13 -21.28 3.18
N HIS A 277 21.66 -20.34 2.37
CA HIS A 277 20.64 -20.60 1.36
C HIS A 277 20.78 -19.65 0.17
N LEU A 278 20.32 -20.08 -0.99
CA LEU A 278 20.35 -19.32 -2.24
C LEU A 278 19.01 -19.53 -2.97
N GLU A 279 18.40 -18.44 -3.41
CA GLU A 279 17.17 -18.42 -4.19
C GLU A 279 17.40 -17.72 -5.53
N ASN A 280 17.26 -18.45 -6.63
CA ASN A 280 17.31 -17.89 -7.97
C ASN A 280 15.89 -17.50 -8.41
N LEU A 281 15.64 -16.20 -8.57
CA LEU A 281 14.35 -15.65 -8.99
C LEU A 281 14.29 -15.33 -10.49
N GLY A 282 15.28 -15.78 -11.27
CA GLY A 282 15.41 -15.49 -12.68
C GLY A 282 16.24 -14.22 -12.94
N ALA A 283 15.65 -13.06 -12.77
CA ALA A 283 16.34 -11.78 -12.95
C ALA A 283 17.36 -11.48 -11.82
N ASP A 284 17.08 -11.96 -10.63
CA ASP A 284 17.88 -11.74 -9.42
C ASP A 284 18.17 -13.05 -8.70
N THR A 285 19.24 -13.06 -7.91
CA THR A 285 19.56 -14.10 -6.93
C THR A 285 19.62 -13.48 -5.54
N LEU A 286 18.91 -14.08 -4.58
CA LEU A 286 19.02 -13.79 -3.16
C LEU A 286 19.90 -14.81 -2.48
N LEU A 287 20.91 -14.31 -1.75
CA LEU A 287 21.86 -15.12 -1.02
C LEU A 287 21.71 -14.80 0.48
N TYR A 288 21.48 -15.83 1.28
CA TYR A 288 21.29 -15.72 2.73
C TYR A 288 22.57 -16.21 3.41
N PHE A 289 23.24 -15.32 4.11
CA PHE A 289 24.45 -15.61 4.85
C PHE A 289 24.22 -15.57 6.35
N ASP A 290 24.83 -16.49 7.08
CA ASP A 290 24.97 -16.39 8.53
C ASP A 290 26.40 -15.89 8.82
N THR A 291 26.52 -14.81 9.59
CA THR A 291 27.81 -14.23 10.01
C THR A 291 28.36 -14.98 11.23
N GLU A 292 29.65 -14.71 11.56
CA GLU A 292 30.29 -15.26 12.76
C GLU A 292 29.57 -14.83 14.06
N ASP A 293 28.93 -13.64 14.05
CA ASP A 293 28.12 -13.09 15.17
C ASP A 293 26.65 -13.53 15.13
N HIS A 294 26.35 -14.61 14.39
CA HIS A 294 25.01 -15.17 14.23
C HIS A 294 23.95 -14.21 13.67
N GLN A 295 24.35 -13.18 12.96
CA GLN A 295 23.44 -12.30 12.24
C GLN A 295 23.16 -12.87 10.85
N GLN A 296 21.90 -12.73 10.41
CA GLN A 296 21.50 -13.13 9.06
C GLN A 296 21.60 -11.95 8.12
N ILE A 297 22.36 -12.09 7.03
CA ILE A 297 22.54 -11.08 6.00
C ILE A 297 22.00 -11.57 4.66
N ILE A 298 21.16 -10.78 4.04
CA ILE A 298 20.61 -11.05 2.71
C ILE A 298 21.37 -10.18 1.70
N VAL A 299 21.90 -10.82 0.66
CA VAL A 299 22.56 -10.15 -0.45
C VAL A 299 21.72 -10.37 -1.71
N ARG A 300 21.40 -9.29 -2.43
CA ARG A 300 20.73 -9.34 -3.74
C ARG A 300 21.75 -9.09 -4.83
N LYS A 301 21.75 -9.94 -5.86
CA LYS A 301 22.60 -9.80 -7.04
C LYS A 301 21.79 -10.02 -8.30
N GLU A 302 22.08 -9.24 -9.33
CA GLU A 302 21.50 -9.40 -10.66
C GLU A 302 21.93 -10.72 -11.31
N GLY A 303 21.01 -11.34 -12.03
CA GLY A 303 21.20 -12.56 -12.76
C GLY A 303 21.22 -13.82 -11.89
N MET A 304 21.45 -14.94 -12.55
CA MET A 304 21.55 -16.25 -11.89
C MET A 304 22.98 -16.49 -11.41
N ILE A 305 23.13 -16.67 -10.12
CA ILE A 305 24.41 -17.01 -9.47
C ILE A 305 24.29 -18.40 -8.87
N SER A 306 25.37 -19.16 -8.94
CA SER A 306 25.46 -20.48 -8.33
C SER A 306 26.63 -20.52 -7.36
N PHE A 307 26.35 -20.85 -6.11
CA PHE A 307 27.33 -21.15 -5.08
C PHE A 307 26.91 -22.39 -4.32
N GLU A 308 27.90 -23.14 -3.86
CA GLU A 308 27.66 -24.28 -2.97
C GLU A 308 27.25 -23.81 -1.56
N LYS A 309 26.27 -24.46 -0.98
CA LYS A 309 25.87 -24.24 0.42
C LYS A 309 27.08 -24.48 1.35
N GLY A 310 27.26 -23.62 2.33
CA GLY A 310 28.41 -23.64 3.23
C GLY A 310 29.62 -22.87 2.72
N LYS A 311 29.58 -22.30 1.52
CA LYS A 311 30.66 -21.44 1.02
C LYS A 311 30.87 -20.23 1.93
N LYS A 312 32.12 -20.00 2.32
CA LYS A 312 32.51 -18.84 3.12
C LYS A 312 32.97 -17.72 2.19
N LEU A 313 32.40 -16.54 2.38
CA LEU A 313 32.75 -15.32 1.65
C LEU A 313 32.86 -14.15 2.61
N PHE A 314 33.61 -13.14 2.20
CA PHE A 314 33.58 -11.85 2.87
C PHE A 314 32.45 -11.01 2.26
N LEU A 315 31.71 -10.34 3.13
CA LEU A 315 30.67 -9.40 2.78
C LEU A 315 31.16 -7.99 3.09
N ASP A 316 30.86 -7.06 2.19
CA ASP A 316 31.27 -5.66 2.33
C ASP A 316 30.17 -4.72 1.85
N TYR A 317 30.22 -3.50 2.31
CA TYR A 317 29.32 -2.41 1.93
C TYR A 317 30.05 -1.08 1.94
N ASP A 318 29.59 -0.15 1.12
CA ASP A 318 30.08 1.22 1.11
C ASP A 318 29.40 2.02 2.23
N ASP A 319 30.18 2.83 2.94
CA ASP A 319 29.68 3.65 4.06
C ASP A 319 28.67 4.71 3.60
N CYS A 320 28.70 5.12 2.33
CA CYS A 320 27.69 6.03 1.76
C CYS A 320 26.28 5.41 1.65
N ASN A 321 26.18 4.07 1.72
CA ASN A 321 24.92 3.31 1.66
C ASN A 321 24.39 2.92 3.05
N LEU A 322 25.04 3.40 4.10
CA LEU A 322 24.60 3.14 5.47
C LEU A 322 23.42 4.01 5.89
N HIS A 323 22.47 3.38 6.52
CA HIS A 323 21.42 4.04 7.29
C HIS A 323 21.73 3.83 8.77
N MET A 324 21.88 4.91 9.50
CA MET A 324 22.25 4.87 10.92
C MET A 324 21.02 5.09 11.79
N PHE A 325 20.84 4.25 12.82
CA PHE A 325 19.70 4.35 13.73
C PHE A 325 20.17 4.38 15.18
N LYS A 326 19.47 5.18 15.97
CA LYS A 326 19.56 5.24 17.42
C LYS A 326 18.16 5.20 18.03
N ASP A 327 17.94 4.33 19.02
CA ASP A 327 16.60 4.14 19.63
C ASP A 327 15.49 3.95 18.59
N GLY A 328 15.79 3.22 17.50
CA GLY A 328 14.88 2.96 16.39
C GLY A 328 14.61 4.13 15.45
N LYS A 329 15.23 5.29 15.64
CA LYS A 329 15.11 6.48 14.78
C LYS A 329 16.38 6.72 13.99
N ARG A 330 16.24 7.21 12.76
CA ARG A 330 17.38 7.58 11.92
C ARG A 330 18.11 8.80 12.50
N VAL A 331 19.43 8.75 12.50
CA VAL A 331 20.35 9.81 12.95
C VAL A 331 21.24 10.29 11.82
#